data_6a39755a07dcfbc567e157a79b9ff955
#
_entry.id   6a39755a07dcfbc567e157a79b9ff955
#
_cell.length_a   1.000
_cell.length_b   1.000
_cell.length_c   1.000
_cell.angle_alpha   90.00
_cell.angle_beta   90.00
_cell.angle_gamma   90.00
#
_symmetry.space_group_name_H-M   'P 1'
#
loop_
_entity.id
_entity.type
_entity.pdbx_description
1 polymer ?
#
loop_
_entity_poly.entity_id
_entity_poly.type
_entity_poly.pdbx_seq_one_letter_code
_entity_poly.pdbx_strand_id
1 'polypeptide(L)'
;RHPLHGSSAASDVYKRQITRAEDLNKSLKILPNPKLLKNIDAAMNRLFSALMNDEIVMVIGDFDCDGASSTALMMLALSEMGFKNIKFLVPDRFKLGYGLTEGVVDLAIDNKTDLIITVDNGISSISGVQYARLNNIDCIITDHHIAPDSLPQAVAIINPNQKNCNFPAKNLAGVGVAFFFIAGFRTFLREKNWFEENNIEEPFLANYLDLVALGTICDVVPLDKVNRCLIYQGMQRIQNDKCRQGIKKLVDLTGLKIKLISPEDIGYRIGPYLCLLYTSDAADDP
;
A
#
# COMPACT_ATOMS: atom_id res chain seq x y z
N ARG A 1 -34.12 -15.23 26.45
CA ARG A 1 -32.83 -14.55 26.68
C ARG A 1 -31.77 -15.36 25.95
N HIS A 2 -31.42 -14.96 24.71
CA HIS A 2 -30.25 -15.48 24.03
C HIS A 2 -29.02 -14.67 24.44
N PRO A 3 -27.90 -15.30 24.80
CA PRO A 3 -26.67 -14.57 25.05
C PRO A 3 -26.10 -14.06 23.71
N LEU A 4 -25.78 -12.77 23.70
CA LEU A 4 -25.06 -12.10 22.63
C LEU A 4 -23.66 -12.71 22.52
N HIS A 5 -23.42 -13.56 21.55
CA HIS A 5 -22.09 -13.99 21.12
C HIS A 5 -21.50 -12.96 20.15
N GLY A 6 -21.21 -11.77 20.65
CA GLY A 6 -20.44 -10.77 19.93
C GLY A 6 -19.17 -10.50 20.71
N SER A 7 -18.03 -10.88 20.17
CA SER A 7 -16.68 -10.35 20.44
C SER A 7 -15.53 -11.37 20.41
N SER A 8 -15.81 -12.63 20.12
CA SER A 8 -14.78 -13.68 20.18
C SER A 8 -13.99 -13.83 18.87
N ALA A 9 -14.52 -13.42 17.71
CA ALA A 9 -13.91 -13.73 16.43
C ALA A 9 -12.57 -13.00 16.20
N ALA A 10 -12.50 -11.70 16.44
CA ALA A 10 -11.25 -10.94 16.22
C ALA A 10 -10.15 -11.32 17.21
N SER A 11 -10.51 -11.50 18.50
CA SER A 11 -9.54 -11.94 19.51
C SER A 11 -9.09 -13.39 19.32
N ASP A 12 -9.95 -14.23 18.73
CA ASP A 12 -9.66 -15.63 18.46
C ASP A 12 -8.75 -15.80 17.24
N VAL A 13 -8.93 -14.97 16.20
CA VAL A 13 -8.02 -14.87 15.04
C VAL A 13 -6.63 -14.43 15.50
N TYR A 14 -6.51 -13.47 16.38
CA TYR A 14 -5.24 -13.03 16.96
C TYR A 14 -4.53 -14.16 17.74
N LYS A 15 -5.26 -14.92 18.55
CA LYS A 15 -4.69 -15.99 19.38
C LYS A 15 -4.27 -17.23 18.57
N ARG A 16 -5.00 -17.59 17.52
CA ARG A 16 -4.74 -18.79 16.72
C ARG A 16 -3.56 -18.65 15.76
N GLN A 17 -3.10 -17.44 15.50
CA GLN A 17 -2.00 -17.19 14.55
C GLN A 17 -0.60 -17.26 15.18
N ILE A 18 -0.50 -17.30 16.51
CA ILE A 18 0.80 -17.45 17.19
C ILE A 18 1.07 -18.95 17.42
N THR A 19 1.90 -19.52 16.55
CA THR A 19 2.28 -20.93 16.64
C THR A 19 3.65 -21.16 17.23
N ARG A 20 4.52 -20.12 17.21
CA ARG A 20 5.92 -20.21 17.68
C ARG A 20 6.34 -18.92 18.38
N ALA A 21 7.29 -19.04 19.32
CA ALA A 21 7.86 -17.89 20.04
C ALA A 21 8.49 -16.85 19.09
N GLU A 22 9.04 -17.29 17.96
CA GLU A 22 9.60 -16.41 16.92
C GLU A 22 8.56 -15.49 16.25
N ASP A 23 7.27 -15.87 16.27
CA ASP A 23 6.16 -15.04 15.75
C ASP A 23 5.93 -13.80 16.61
N LEU A 24 6.51 -13.73 17.80
CA LEU A 24 6.47 -12.57 18.69
C LEU A 24 7.66 -11.61 18.48
N ASN A 25 8.57 -11.92 17.54
CA ASN A 25 9.70 -11.04 17.26
C ASN A 25 9.21 -9.75 16.58
N LYS A 26 9.50 -8.63 17.23
CA LYS A 26 9.07 -7.29 16.82
C LYS A 26 10.16 -6.47 16.12
N SER A 27 11.32 -7.08 15.89
CA SER A 27 12.47 -6.41 15.26
C SER A 27 12.28 -6.32 13.74
N LEU A 28 12.50 -5.14 13.15
CA LEU A 28 12.50 -4.96 11.68
C LEU A 28 13.55 -5.85 10.95
N LYS A 29 14.49 -6.43 11.68
CA LYS A 29 15.50 -7.35 11.12
C LYS A 29 14.90 -8.66 10.60
N ILE A 30 13.68 -9.00 11.01
CA ILE A 30 12.98 -10.20 10.53
C ILE A 30 12.32 -10.02 9.17
N LEU A 31 12.22 -8.78 8.70
CA LEU A 31 11.56 -8.48 7.43
C LEU A 31 12.29 -9.15 6.27
N PRO A 32 11.56 -9.82 5.36
CA PRO A 32 12.17 -10.47 4.22
C PRO A 32 12.80 -9.46 3.26
N ASN A 33 13.78 -9.93 2.50
CA ASN A 33 14.41 -9.11 1.48
C ASN A 33 13.43 -8.82 0.33
N PRO A 34 13.20 -7.55 -0.04
CA PRO A 34 12.34 -7.17 -1.17
C PRO A 34 12.75 -7.81 -2.50
N LYS A 35 14.04 -8.14 -2.71
CA LYS A 35 14.55 -8.81 -3.92
C LYS A 35 13.92 -10.21 -4.15
N LEU A 36 13.21 -10.77 -3.16
CA LEU A 36 12.47 -12.02 -3.32
C LEU A 36 11.10 -11.85 -3.99
N LEU A 37 10.60 -10.61 -4.10
CA LEU A 37 9.37 -10.31 -4.85
C LEU A 37 9.60 -10.59 -6.33
N LYS A 38 8.65 -11.32 -6.93
CA LYS A 38 8.72 -11.63 -8.36
C LYS A 38 8.64 -10.34 -9.17
N ASN A 39 9.41 -10.25 -10.24
CA ASN A 39 9.49 -9.12 -11.17
C ASN A 39 10.02 -7.80 -10.57
N ILE A 40 10.58 -7.83 -9.35
CA ILE A 40 11.06 -6.63 -8.68
C ILE A 40 12.14 -5.89 -9.51
N ASP A 41 13.06 -6.61 -10.13
CA ASP A 41 14.15 -6.00 -10.92
C ASP A 41 13.60 -5.26 -12.16
N ALA A 42 12.61 -5.83 -12.85
CA ALA A 42 11.95 -5.16 -13.98
C ALA A 42 11.26 -3.86 -13.52
N ALA A 43 10.55 -3.92 -12.39
CA ALA A 43 9.91 -2.75 -11.80
C ALA A 43 10.92 -1.67 -11.39
N MET A 44 12.03 -2.05 -10.75
CA MET A 44 13.08 -1.10 -10.33
C MET A 44 13.70 -0.40 -11.53
N ASN A 45 14.04 -1.14 -12.59
CA ASN A 45 14.62 -0.57 -13.79
C ASN A 45 13.64 0.39 -14.50
N ARG A 46 12.36 0.02 -14.62
CA ARG A 46 11.35 0.87 -15.25
C ARG A 46 11.10 2.15 -14.45
N LEU A 47 10.99 2.00 -13.13
CA LEU A 47 10.79 3.14 -12.25
C LEU A 47 12.00 4.09 -12.25
N PHE A 48 13.21 3.55 -12.29
CA PHE A 48 14.42 4.35 -12.41
C PHE A 48 14.50 5.08 -13.76
N SER A 49 14.08 4.43 -14.86
CA SER A 49 13.97 5.11 -16.16
C SER A 49 13.00 6.30 -16.08
N ALA A 50 11.84 6.13 -15.42
CA ALA A 50 10.90 7.23 -15.23
C ALA A 50 11.50 8.40 -14.42
N LEU A 51 12.27 8.08 -13.38
CA LEU A 51 12.97 9.09 -12.57
C LEU A 51 14.01 9.85 -13.39
N MET A 52 14.81 9.14 -14.18
CA MET A 52 15.89 9.76 -15.00
C MET A 52 15.36 10.64 -16.13
N ASN A 53 14.17 10.32 -16.64
CA ASN A 53 13.56 11.03 -17.77
C ASN A 53 12.52 12.08 -17.33
N ASP A 54 12.38 12.35 -16.01
CA ASP A 54 11.35 13.23 -15.44
C ASP A 54 9.93 12.90 -15.93
N GLU A 55 9.62 11.60 -16.17
CA GLU A 55 8.32 11.13 -16.64
C GLU A 55 7.20 11.44 -15.64
N ILE A 56 5.98 11.61 -16.16
CA ILE A 56 4.79 11.78 -15.33
C ILE A 56 4.33 10.40 -14.85
N VAL A 57 4.48 10.17 -13.54
CA VAL A 57 4.07 8.95 -12.86
C VAL A 57 2.72 9.17 -12.19
N MET A 58 1.73 8.32 -12.49
CA MET A 58 0.42 8.33 -11.83
C MET A 58 0.24 7.12 -10.92
N VAL A 59 0.07 7.36 -9.64
CA VAL A 59 -0.29 6.35 -8.65
C VAL A 59 -1.80 6.18 -8.63
N ILE A 60 -2.30 4.98 -8.94
CA ILE A 60 -3.74 4.67 -8.93
C ILE A 60 -4.03 3.77 -7.74
N GLY A 61 -4.70 4.35 -6.75
CA GLY A 61 -5.07 3.67 -5.51
C GLY A 61 -6.47 3.07 -5.53
N ASP A 62 -6.76 2.28 -4.49
CA ASP A 62 -8.12 1.89 -4.16
C ASP A 62 -8.75 2.89 -3.17
N PHE A 63 -10.08 2.82 -3.03
CA PHE A 63 -10.89 3.79 -2.29
C PHE A 63 -10.95 3.51 -0.78
N ASP A 64 -10.50 2.36 -0.31
CA ASP A 64 -10.54 1.99 1.11
C ASP A 64 -9.30 2.46 1.89
N CYS A 65 -9.26 2.10 3.17
CA CYS A 65 -8.18 2.53 4.06
C CYS A 65 -6.81 1.97 3.64
N ASP A 66 -6.75 0.75 3.10
CA ASP A 66 -5.50 0.15 2.64
C ASP A 66 -5.02 0.83 1.36
N GLY A 67 -5.91 1.00 0.37
CA GLY A 67 -5.61 1.74 -0.85
C GLY A 67 -5.19 3.18 -0.61
N ALA A 68 -5.89 3.90 0.29
CA ALA A 68 -5.54 5.27 0.67
C ALA A 68 -4.16 5.34 1.37
N SER A 69 -3.87 4.40 2.29
CA SER A 69 -2.58 4.31 2.98
C SER A 69 -1.45 3.96 2.02
N SER A 70 -1.71 3.05 1.07
CA SER A 70 -0.78 2.65 0.01
C SER A 70 -0.45 3.80 -0.91
N THR A 71 -1.47 4.56 -1.35
CA THR A 71 -1.31 5.75 -2.19
C THR A 71 -0.48 6.81 -1.48
N ALA A 72 -0.82 7.13 -0.23
CA ALA A 72 -0.08 8.11 0.56
C ALA A 72 1.39 7.71 0.76
N LEU A 73 1.65 6.43 1.06
CA LEU A 73 3.00 5.90 1.20
C LEU A 73 3.80 6.05 -0.11
N MET A 74 3.21 5.63 -1.23
CA MET A 74 3.86 5.69 -2.54
C MET A 74 4.19 7.13 -2.94
N MET A 75 3.23 8.04 -2.83
CA MET A 75 3.40 9.46 -3.15
C MET A 75 4.52 10.11 -2.33
N LEU A 76 4.51 9.89 -1.01
CA LEU A 76 5.53 10.45 -0.12
C LEU A 76 6.92 9.89 -0.40
N ALA A 77 7.03 8.57 -0.52
CA ALA A 77 8.30 7.92 -0.71
C ALA A 77 8.95 8.26 -2.06
N LEU A 78 8.18 8.26 -3.15
CA LEU A 78 8.70 8.64 -4.46
C LEU A 78 9.10 10.12 -4.50
N SER A 79 8.32 11.02 -3.87
CA SER A 79 8.68 12.43 -3.75
C SER A 79 10.01 12.61 -3.00
N GLU A 80 10.18 11.94 -1.85
CA GLU A 80 11.42 12.00 -1.07
C GLU A 80 12.62 11.37 -1.82
N MET A 81 12.37 10.46 -2.77
CA MET A 81 13.40 9.86 -3.64
C MET A 81 13.75 10.68 -4.89
N GLY A 82 13.11 11.84 -5.08
CA GLY A 82 13.47 12.81 -6.13
C GLY A 82 12.52 12.87 -7.32
N PHE A 83 11.39 12.14 -7.32
CA PHE A 83 10.37 12.31 -8.37
C PHE A 83 9.69 13.68 -8.25
N LYS A 84 9.65 14.43 -9.35
CA LYS A 84 9.02 15.77 -9.41
C LYS A 84 7.60 15.72 -9.99
N ASN A 85 7.37 14.81 -10.93
CA ASN A 85 6.14 14.72 -11.71
C ASN A 85 5.33 13.50 -11.26
N ILE A 86 4.88 13.50 -9.99
CA ILE A 86 4.02 12.43 -9.46
C ILE A 86 2.60 12.96 -9.25
N LYS A 87 1.63 12.18 -9.67
CA LYS A 87 0.20 12.42 -9.46
C LYS A 87 -0.43 11.19 -8.82
N PHE A 88 -1.59 11.35 -8.22
CA PHE A 88 -2.39 10.21 -7.78
C PHE A 88 -3.83 10.35 -8.28
N LEU A 89 -4.50 9.22 -8.37
CA LEU A 89 -5.91 9.11 -8.68
C LEU A 89 -6.51 7.99 -7.84
N VAL A 90 -7.61 8.29 -7.15
CA VAL A 90 -8.47 7.30 -6.52
C VAL A 90 -9.76 7.28 -7.31
N PRO A 91 -10.04 6.24 -8.11
CA PRO A 91 -11.20 6.22 -8.99
C PRO A 91 -12.50 6.09 -8.20
N ASP A 92 -13.53 6.83 -8.62
CA ASP A 92 -14.89 6.59 -8.18
C ASP A 92 -15.39 5.26 -8.75
N ARG A 93 -15.46 4.22 -7.91
CA ARG A 93 -15.84 2.87 -8.33
C ARG A 93 -17.26 2.76 -8.88
N PHE A 94 -18.15 3.68 -8.49
CA PHE A 94 -19.53 3.68 -8.99
C PHE A 94 -19.62 4.19 -10.42
N LYS A 95 -18.71 5.08 -10.82
CA LYS A 95 -18.64 5.64 -12.19
C LYS A 95 -17.69 4.87 -13.09
N LEU A 96 -16.54 4.45 -12.57
CA LEU A 96 -15.44 3.92 -13.37
C LEU A 96 -15.19 2.41 -13.15
N GLY A 97 -15.88 1.78 -12.20
CA GLY A 97 -15.65 0.37 -11.85
C GLY A 97 -14.47 0.20 -10.89
N TYR A 98 -14.10 -1.07 -10.64
CA TYR A 98 -13.03 -1.44 -9.72
C TYR A 98 -11.71 -1.64 -10.46
N GLY A 99 -10.61 -1.16 -9.85
CA GLY A 99 -9.25 -1.34 -10.35
C GLY A 99 -8.91 -0.46 -11.55
N LEU A 100 -7.88 -0.84 -12.30
CA LEU A 100 -7.45 -0.14 -13.50
C LEU A 100 -8.36 -0.52 -14.66
N THR A 101 -9.43 0.25 -14.89
CA THR A 101 -10.33 0.11 -16.04
C THR A 101 -9.89 1.04 -17.19
N GLU A 102 -10.48 0.87 -18.38
CA GLU A 102 -10.23 1.76 -19.52
C GLU A 102 -10.57 3.22 -19.20
N GLY A 103 -11.70 3.47 -18.52
CA GLY A 103 -12.08 4.84 -18.10
C GLY A 103 -11.10 5.47 -17.11
N VAL A 104 -10.44 4.66 -16.25
CA VAL A 104 -9.34 5.15 -15.39
C VAL A 104 -8.10 5.47 -16.21
N VAL A 105 -7.81 4.68 -17.25
CA VAL A 105 -6.71 4.95 -18.17
C VAL A 105 -6.97 6.22 -19.00
N ASP A 106 -8.21 6.50 -19.41
CA ASP A 106 -8.55 7.77 -20.07
C ASP A 106 -8.16 8.97 -19.22
N LEU A 107 -8.44 8.92 -17.91
CA LEU A 107 -8.01 9.97 -16.99
C LEU A 107 -6.47 10.08 -16.88
N ALA A 108 -5.76 8.97 -16.99
CA ALA A 108 -4.29 8.98 -17.03
C ALA A 108 -3.77 9.61 -18.34
N ILE A 109 -4.41 9.33 -19.48
CA ILE A 109 -4.10 9.93 -20.80
C ILE A 109 -4.30 11.45 -20.72
N ASP A 110 -5.43 11.92 -20.21
CA ASP A 110 -5.74 13.35 -20.04
C ASP A 110 -4.70 14.07 -19.19
N ASN A 111 -4.11 13.34 -18.23
CA ASN A 111 -3.03 13.83 -17.38
C ASN A 111 -1.63 13.66 -17.98
N LYS A 112 -1.50 13.20 -19.24
CA LYS A 112 -0.24 12.97 -19.94
C LYS A 112 0.70 12.02 -19.20
N THR A 113 0.16 10.97 -18.63
CA THR A 113 0.88 9.99 -17.83
C THR A 113 1.75 9.11 -18.71
N ASP A 114 2.99 8.88 -18.31
CA ASP A 114 3.93 7.98 -18.98
C ASP A 114 3.99 6.61 -18.30
N LEU A 115 3.82 6.59 -16.96
CA LEU A 115 3.86 5.39 -16.14
C LEU A 115 2.72 5.39 -15.12
N ILE A 116 1.92 4.33 -15.14
CA ILE A 116 0.94 4.04 -14.09
C ILE A 116 1.56 3.09 -13.07
N ILE A 117 1.39 3.38 -11.78
CA ILE A 117 1.66 2.46 -10.68
C ILE A 117 0.34 2.23 -9.95
N THR A 118 -0.21 1.01 -10.00
CA THR A 118 -1.36 0.68 -9.17
C THR A 118 -0.92 0.27 -7.78
N VAL A 119 -1.68 0.63 -6.77
CA VAL A 119 -1.46 0.21 -5.39
C VAL A 119 -2.76 -0.38 -4.83
N ASP A 120 -2.67 -1.58 -4.25
CA ASP A 120 -3.79 -2.32 -3.69
C ASP A 120 -4.88 -2.73 -4.71
N ASN A 121 -4.54 -2.70 -5.99
CA ASN A 121 -5.39 -3.14 -7.09
C ASN A 121 -4.57 -3.49 -8.32
N GLY A 122 -5.22 -4.01 -9.35
CA GLY A 122 -4.64 -4.14 -10.68
C GLY A 122 -4.32 -5.56 -11.12
N ILE A 123 -4.19 -6.55 -10.20
CA ILE A 123 -3.83 -7.94 -10.58
C ILE A 123 -4.82 -8.58 -11.56
N SER A 124 -6.05 -8.14 -11.58
CA SER A 124 -7.12 -8.62 -12.47
C SER A 124 -7.43 -7.65 -13.62
N SER A 125 -6.74 -6.51 -13.73
CA SER A 125 -7.04 -5.41 -14.66
C SER A 125 -6.48 -5.66 -16.07
N ILE A 126 -6.86 -6.77 -16.71
CA ILE A 126 -6.31 -7.18 -18.02
C ILE A 126 -6.64 -6.15 -19.10
N SER A 127 -7.90 -5.73 -19.23
CA SER A 127 -8.35 -4.77 -20.25
C SER A 127 -7.72 -3.40 -20.05
N GLY A 128 -7.71 -2.89 -18.82
CA GLY A 128 -7.12 -1.59 -18.51
C GLY A 128 -5.63 -1.52 -18.81
N VAL A 129 -4.86 -2.56 -18.41
CA VAL A 129 -3.42 -2.63 -18.74
C VAL A 129 -3.18 -2.73 -20.23
N GLN A 130 -4.01 -3.51 -20.95
CA GLN A 130 -3.92 -3.59 -22.41
C GLN A 130 -4.23 -2.22 -23.05
N TYR A 131 -5.25 -1.54 -22.59
CA TYR A 131 -5.63 -0.22 -23.08
C TYR A 131 -4.56 0.84 -22.79
N ALA A 132 -3.96 0.83 -21.60
CA ALA A 132 -2.82 1.69 -21.26
C ALA A 132 -1.64 1.46 -22.23
N ARG A 133 -1.30 0.19 -22.47
CA ARG A 133 -0.23 -0.18 -23.41
C ARG A 133 -0.49 0.30 -24.84
N LEU A 134 -1.72 0.20 -25.33
CA LEU A 134 -2.11 0.70 -26.66
C LEU A 134 -1.97 2.23 -26.77
N ASN A 135 -2.02 2.93 -25.64
CA ASN A 135 -1.82 4.37 -25.53
C ASN A 135 -0.39 4.76 -25.11
N ASN A 136 0.58 3.82 -25.19
CA ASN A 136 1.99 4.01 -24.84
C ASN A 136 2.21 4.39 -23.36
N ILE A 137 1.34 3.93 -22.46
CA ILE A 137 1.49 4.10 -21.01
C ILE A 137 1.91 2.75 -20.43
N ASP A 138 3.07 2.73 -19.78
CA ASP A 138 3.54 1.56 -19.05
C ASP A 138 2.81 1.39 -17.72
N CYS A 139 2.67 0.13 -17.28
CA CYS A 139 2.05 -0.18 -15.99
C CYS A 139 2.98 -1.01 -15.10
N ILE A 140 3.10 -0.61 -13.84
CA ILE A 140 3.63 -1.42 -12.74
C ILE A 140 2.47 -1.68 -11.78
N ILE A 141 2.18 -2.94 -11.49
CA ILE A 141 1.12 -3.33 -10.58
C ILE A 141 1.73 -3.68 -9.23
N THR A 142 1.27 -3.04 -8.14
CA THR A 142 1.52 -3.48 -6.77
C THR A 142 0.20 -3.86 -6.12
N ASP A 143 0.06 -5.14 -5.76
CA ASP A 143 -1.21 -5.70 -5.32
C ASP A 143 -0.97 -6.89 -4.38
N HIS A 144 -1.97 -7.26 -3.59
CA HIS A 144 -1.91 -8.40 -2.68
C HIS A 144 -3.05 -9.40 -2.91
N HIS A 145 -4.04 -9.05 -3.70
CA HIS A 145 -5.18 -9.91 -4.01
C HIS A 145 -4.75 -11.22 -4.68
N ILE A 146 -5.60 -12.23 -4.60
CA ILE A 146 -5.34 -13.53 -5.22
C ILE A 146 -5.19 -13.36 -6.72
N ALA A 147 -4.06 -13.82 -7.25
CA ALA A 147 -3.78 -13.72 -8.67
C ALA A 147 -4.69 -14.67 -9.48
N PRO A 148 -5.37 -14.18 -10.52
CA PRO A 148 -6.13 -15.03 -11.44
C PRO A 148 -5.20 -15.88 -12.30
N ASP A 149 -5.77 -16.86 -13.02
CA ASP A 149 -5.00 -17.73 -13.93
C ASP A 149 -4.34 -16.94 -15.06
N SER A 150 -5.00 -15.90 -15.58
CA SER A 150 -4.48 -14.98 -16.59
C SER A 150 -4.12 -13.66 -15.96
N LEU A 151 -2.88 -13.21 -16.18
CA LEU A 151 -2.37 -11.96 -15.62
C LEU A 151 -2.33 -10.85 -16.68
N PRO A 152 -2.51 -9.58 -16.28
CA PRO A 152 -2.32 -8.45 -17.18
C PRO A 152 -0.87 -8.37 -17.68
N GLN A 153 -0.68 -7.88 -18.92
CA GLN A 153 0.64 -7.73 -19.53
C GLN A 153 1.30 -6.40 -19.12
N ALA A 154 1.42 -6.17 -17.82
CA ALA A 154 2.15 -5.05 -17.26
C ALA A 154 3.67 -5.24 -17.39
N VAL A 155 4.45 -4.15 -17.33
CA VAL A 155 5.92 -4.20 -17.30
C VAL A 155 6.40 -5.04 -16.11
N ALA A 156 5.75 -4.86 -14.96
CA ALA A 156 6.00 -5.68 -13.78
C ALA A 156 4.73 -5.82 -12.93
N ILE A 157 4.61 -6.97 -12.28
CA ILE A 157 3.58 -7.24 -11.29
C ILE A 157 4.27 -7.61 -9.99
N ILE A 158 4.09 -6.79 -8.96
CA ILE A 158 4.62 -6.98 -7.63
C ILE A 158 3.47 -7.41 -6.72
N ASN A 159 3.32 -8.72 -6.61
CA ASN A 159 2.29 -9.33 -5.78
C ASN A 159 2.85 -10.64 -5.19
N PRO A 160 2.89 -10.79 -3.85
CA PRO A 160 3.43 -12.00 -3.22
C PRO A 160 2.62 -13.25 -3.55
N ASN A 161 1.34 -13.11 -3.94
CA ASN A 161 0.42 -14.20 -4.23
C ASN A 161 0.48 -14.70 -5.69
N GLN A 162 1.38 -14.14 -6.51
CA GLN A 162 1.63 -14.68 -7.84
C GLN A 162 2.21 -16.09 -7.79
N LYS A 163 1.85 -16.92 -8.77
CA LYS A 163 2.46 -18.22 -9.00
C LYS A 163 3.99 -18.08 -9.13
N ASN A 164 4.73 -18.91 -8.41
CA ASN A 164 6.21 -18.92 -8.40
C ASN A 164 6.83 -17.62 -7.83
N CYS A 165 6.16 -16.88 -6.97
CA CYS A 165 6.75 -15.82 -6.20
C CYS A 165 7.40 -16.40 -4.93
N ASN A 166 8.69 -16.13 -4.73
CA ASN A 166 9.46 -16.67 -3.59
C ASN A 166 9.39 -15.79 -2.34
N PHE A 167 8.66 -14.68 -2.39
CA PHE A 167 8.50 -13.81 -1.24
C PHE A 167 7.70 -14.51 -0.13
N PRO A 168 8.23 -14.61 1.11
CA PRO A 168 7.66 -15.50 2.13
C PRO A 168 6.40 -14.92 2.80
N ALA A 169 6.20 -13.61 2.82
CA ALA A 169 5.05 -12.97 3.45
C ALA A 169 3.88 -12.90 2.45
N LYS A 170 3.02 -13.92 2.47
CA LYS A 170 1.89 -14.05 1.55
C LYS A 170 0.64 -13.27 2.00
N ASN A 171 0.58 -12.91 3.27
CA ASN A 171 -0.58 -12.27 3.89
C ASN A 171 -0.43 -10.75 4.02
N LEU A 172 0.46 -10.12 3.23
CA LEU A 172 0.56 -8.66 3.26
C LEU A 172 -0.74 -8.00 2.78
N ALA A 173 -1.10 -6.88 3.39
CA ALA A 173 -2.04 -5.92 2.84
C ALA A 173 -1.39 -5.15 1.67
N GLY A 174 -2.16 -4.43 0.85
CA GLY A 174 -1.64 -3.64 -0.27
C GLY A 174 -0.57 -2.64 0.17
N VAL A 175 -0.76 -1.95 1.30
CA VAL A 175 0.24 -1.03 1.87
C VAL A 175 1.53 -1.75 2.28
N GLY A 176 1.44 -3.00 2.71
CA GLY A 176 2.60 -3.84 2.99
C GLY A 176 3.40 -4.15 1.73
N VAL A 177 2.71 -4.46 0.63
CA VAL A 177 3.35 -4.68 -0.68
C VAL A 177 4.00 -3.38 -1.16
N ALA A 178 3.30 -2.25 -1.11
CA ALA A 178 3.83 -0.93 -1.45
C ALA A 178 5.08 -0.59 -0.62
N PHE A 179 5.07 -0.88 0.68
CA PHE A 179 6.23 -0.69 1.56
C PHE A 179 7.44 -1.51 1.12
N PHE A 180 7.28 -2.79 0.82
CA PHE A 180 8.39 -3.63 0.34
C PHE A 180 8.85 -3.21 -1.05
N PHE A 181 7.95 -2.77 -1.92
CA PHE A 181 8.30 -2.21 -3.22
C PHE A 181 9.21 -0.96 -3.07
N ILE A 182 8.81 -0.01 -2.24
CA ILE A 182 9.60 1.19 -1.93
C ILE A 182 10.93 0.84 -1.24
N ALA A 183 10.94 -0.15 -0.35
CA ALA A 183 12.19 -0.63 0.28
C ALA A 183 13.17 -1.20 -0.76
N GLY A 184 12.63 -1.92 -1.76
CA GLY A 184 13.41 -2.41 -2.90
C GLY A 184 13.97 -1.27 -3.74
N PHE A 185 13.13 -0.29 -4.07
CA PHE A 185 13.54 0.86 -4.89
C PHE A 185 14.58 1.75 -4.19
N ARG A 186 14.40 2.03 -2.90
CA ARG A 186 15.41 2.74 -2.12
C ARG A 186 16.77 2.02 -2.15
N THR A 187 16.75 0.69 -1.99
CA THR A 187 17.99 -0.11 -2.04
C THR A 187 18.63 -0.04 -3.42
N PHE A 188 17.83 -0.11 -4.48
CA PHE A 188 18.28 0.02 -5.86
C PHE A 188 18.92 1.38 -6.12
N LEU A 189 18.30 2.47 -5.66
CA LEU A 189 18.84 3.83 -5.78
C LEU A 189 20.15 3.99 -5.02
N ARG A 190 20.27 3.40 -3.82
CA ARG A 190 21.51 3.39 -3.05
C ARG A 190 22.63 2.65 -3.81
N GLU A 191 22.34 1.51 -4.39
CA GLU A 191 23.30 0.74 -5.22
C GLU A 191 23.76 1.52 -6.47
N LYS A 192 22.98 2.51 -6.90
CA LYS A 192 23.27 3.44 -8.00
C LYS A 192 23.94 4.75 -7.56
N ASN A 193 24.26 4.93 -6.27
CA ASN A 193 24.75 6.18 -5.66
C ASN A 193 23.83 7.40 -5.89
N TRP A 194 22.55 7.17 -6.23
CA TRP A 194 21.59 8.22 -6.59
C TRP A 194 21.46 9.32 -5.56
N PHE A 195 21.39 8.98 -4.28
CA PHE A 195 21.17 9.92 -3.19
C PHE A 195 22.36 10.87 -3.03
N GLU A 196 23.59 10.36 -3.10
CA GLU A 196 24.82 11.13 -2.99
C GLU A 196 25.01 12.05 -4.21
N GLU A 197 24.85 11.49 -5.44
CA GLU A 197 25.04 12.22 -6.68
C GLU A 197 24.06 13.38 -6.88
N ASN A 198 22.83 13.24 -6.34
CA ASN A 198 21.77 14.24 -6.46
C ASN A 198 21.59 15.10 -5.20
N ASN A 199 22.41 14.91 -4.15
CA ASN A 199 22.30 15.61 -2.87
C ASN A 199 20.89 15.48 -2.25
N ILE A 200 20.33 14.27 -2.30
CA ILE A 200 19.03 13.91 -1.73
C ILE A 200 19.27 13.10 -0.46
N GLU A 201 18.60 13.46 0.63
CA GLU A 201 18.64 12.66 1.86
C GLU A 201 17.93 11.31 1.62
N GLU A 202 18.62 10.22 1.93
CA GLU A 202 18.03 8.89 1.78
C GLU A 202 16.84 8.70 2.74
N PRO A 203 15.62 8.36 2.25
CA PRO A 203 14.43 8.25 3.08
C PRO A 203 14.55 7.18 4.17
N PHE A 204 14.18 7.51 5.38
CA PHE A 204 14.14 6.56 6.49
C PHE A 204 12.81 5.79 6.48
N LEU A 205 12.82 4.57 5.97
CA LEU A 205 11.61 3.77 5.73
C LEU A 205 10.71 3.58 6.94
N ALA A 206 11.27 3.56 8.16
CA ALA A 206 10.44 3.46 9.35
C ALA A 206 9.46 4.64 9.49
N ASN A 207 9.71 5.77 8.81
CA ASN A 207 8.78 6.90 8.80
C ASN A 207 7.44 6.60 8.13
N TYR A 208 7.33 5.54 7.32
CA TYR A 208 6.09 5.15 6.66
C TYR A 208 5.30 4.07 7.41
N LEU A 209 5.85 3.54 8.53
CA LEU A 209 5.24 2.42 9.25
C LEU A 209 3.93 2.77 9.95
N ASP A 210 3.65 4.04 10.18
CA ASP A 210 2.36 4.51 10.67
C ASP A 210 1.24 4.26 9.64
N LEU A 211 1.49 4.53 8.35
CA LEU A 211 0.58 4.20 7.24
C LEU A 211 0.46 2.68 7.06
N VAL A 212 1.61 1.97 7.12
CA VAL A 212 1.61 0.51 6.98
C VAL A 212 0.77 -0.15 8.07
N ALA A 213 0.88 0.31 9.33
CA ALA A 213 0.06 -0.22 10.40
C ALA A 213 -1.43 0.10 10.19
N LEU A 214 -1.74 1.32 9.74
CA LEU A 214 -3.11 1.76 9.49
C LEU A 214 -3.79 0.89 8.43
N GLY A 215 -3.23 0.79 7.23
CA GLY A 215 -3.80 -0.02 6.13
C GLY A 215 -3.86 -1.50 6.50
N THR A 216 -2.76 -2.09 7.02
CA THR A 216 -2.72 -3.52 7.38
C THR A 216 -3.77 -3.91 8.43
N ILE A 217 -4.06 -3.04 9.41
CA ILE A 217 -5.09 -3.30 10.42
C ILE A 217 -6.48 -3.21 9.80
N CYS A 218 -6.73 -2.20 8.95
CA CYS A 218 -8.04 -1.97 8.35
C CYS A 218 -8.41 -3.01 7.29
N ASP A 219 -7.43 -3.56 6.56
CA ASP A 219 -7.63 -4.61 5.56
C ASP A 219 -7.92 -6.00 6.16
N VAL A 220 -7.76 -6.15 7.49
CA VAL A 220 -8.10 -7.38 8.22
C VAL A 220 -7.36 -8.63 7.72
N VAL A 221 -6.19 -8.49 7.14
CA VAL A 221 -5.35 -9.61 6.69
C VAL A 221 -4.86 -10.49 7.84
N PRO A 222 -4.51 -11.76 7.59
CA PRO A 222 -3.93 -12.64 8.60
C PRO A 222 -2.67 -12.05 9.22
N LEU A 223 -2.61 -12.04 10.57
CA LEU A 223 -1.50 -11.44 11.31
C LEU A 223 -0.37 -12.45 11.52
N ASP A 224 0.36 -12.73 10.46
CA ASP A 224 1.61 -13.51 10.53
C ASP A 224 2.74 -12.68 11.19
N LYS A 225 3.92 -13.28 11.31
CA LYS A 225 5.06 -12.62 11.96
C LYS A 225 5.47 -11.30 11.31
N VAL A 226 5.33 -11.18 9.99
CA VAL A 226 5.71 -9.96 9.25
C VAL A 226 4.69 -8.85 9.51
N ASN A 227 3.38 -9.13 9.34
CA ASN A 227 2.33 -8.16 9.60
C ASN A 227 2.33 -7.71 11.06
N ARG A 228 2.55 -8.63 12.03
CA ARG A 228 2.67 -8.24 13.45
C ARG A 228 3.85 -7.32 13.71
N CYS A 229 5.00 -7.59 13.07
CA CYS A 229 6.17 -6.73 13.20
C CYS A 229 5.88 -5.33 12.64
N LEU A 230 5.31 -5.24 11.44
CA LEU A 230 4.97 -3.97 10.79
C LEU A 230 3.96 -3.17 11.62
N ILE A 231 2.88 -3.82 12.06
CA ILE A 231 1.86 -3.19 12.92
C ILE A 231 2.48 -2.72 14.23
N TYR A 232 3.25 -3.56 14.92
CA TYR A 232 3.88 -3.17 16.18
C TYR A 232 4.75 -1.92 16.02
N GLN A 233 5.60 -1.89 15.02
CA GLN A 233 6.51 -0.77 14.77
C GLN A 233 5.76 0.50 14.37
N GLY A 234 4.70 0.38 13.57
CA GLY A 234 3.84 1.50 13.21
C GLY A 234 3.05 2.03 14.40
N MET A 235 2.46 1.14 15.22
CA MET A 235 1.78 1.52 16.46
C MET A 235 2.69 2.24 17.44
N GLN A 236 3.94 1.78 17.60
CA GLN A 236 4.93 2.48 18.41
C GLN A 236 5.17 3.92 17.94
N ARG A 237 5.16 4.15 16.61
CA ARG A 237 5.30 5.51 16.07
C ARG A 237 4.07 6.36 16.38
N ILE A 238 2.87 5.81 16.19
CA ILE A 238 1.61 6.50 16.48
C ILE A 238 1.54 6.87 17.96
N GLN A 239 1.75 5.91 18.84
CA GLN A 239 1.69 6.10 20.31
C GLN A 239 2.75 7.08 20.84
N ASN A 240 3.91 7.18 20.17
CA ASN A 240 4.98 8.12 20.54
C ASN A 240 4.88 9.46 19.80
N ASP A 241 3.73 9.77 19.20
CA ASP A 241 3.46 11.03 18.50
C ASP A 241 4.41 11.30 17.29
N LYS A 242 4.97 10.24 16.70
CA LYS A 242 5.85 10.26 15.54
C LYS A 242 5.13 9.84 14.26
N CYS A 243 3.82 10.04 14.19
CA CYS A 243 3.01 9.73 13.03
C CYS A 243 2.60 11.01 12.29
N ARG A 244 1.98 10.82 11.13
CA ARG A 244 1.48 11.89 10.27
C ARG A 244 0.35 12.68 10.92
N GLN A 245 0.27 13.97 10.57
CA GLN A 245 -0.76 14.87 11.10
C GLN A 245 -2.19 14.40 10.78
N GLY A 246 -2.41 13.77 9.59
CA GLY A 246 -3.69 13.19 9.24
C GLY A 246 -4.12 12.10 10.23
N ILE A 247 -3.21 11.20 10.60
CA ILE A 247 -3.48 10.15 11.60
C ILE A 247 -3.79 10.77 12.98
N LYS A 248 -3.03 11.81 13.39
CA LYS A 248 -3.30 12.52 14.65
C LYS A 248 -4.70 13.12 14.67
N LYS A 249 -5.10 13.77 13.57
CA LYS A 249 -6.44 14.35 13.44
C LYS A 249 -7.55 13.31 13.48
N LEU A 250 -7.34 12.15 12.82
CA LEU A 250 -8.29 11.03 12.91
C LEU A 250 -8.41 10.52 14.34
N VAL A 251 -7.29 10.38 15.08
CA VAL A 251 -7.32 10.00 16.50
C VAL A 251 -8.07 11.05 17.32
N ASP A 252 -7.81 12.33 17.11
CA ASP A 252 -8.49 13.42 17.84
C ASP A 252 -10.01 13.40 17.61
N LEU A 253 -10.46 13.12 16.37
CA LEU A 253 -11.89 13.02 16.04
C LEU A 253 -12.60 11.90 16.80
N THR A 254 -11.90 10.84 17.14
CA THR A 254 -12.47 9.73 17.94
C THR A 254 -12.50 10.00 19.44
N GLY A 255 -11.91 11.10 19.91
CA GLY A 255 -11.75 11.42 21.32
C GLY A 255 -10.75 10.54 22.07
N LEU A 256 -9.96 9.75 21.36
CA LEU A 256 -8.94 8.87 21.92
C LEU A 256 -7.65 9.63 22.26
N LYS A 257 -6.93 9.13 23.26
CA LYS A 257 -5.58 9.62 23.57
C LYS A 257 -4.56 8.86 22.72
N ILE A 258 -3.81 9.55 21.89
CA ILE A 258 -2.84 8.95 20.94
C ILE A 258 -1.86 7.97 21.62
N LYS A 259 -1.43 8.26 22.86
CA LYS A 259 -0.52 7.39 23.62
C LYS A 259 -1.13 6.06 24.07
N LEU A 260 -2.46 5.95 24.08
CA LEU A 260 -3.21 4.78 24.57
C LEU A 260 -3.91 4.03 23.41
N ILE A 261 -3.78 4.51 22.18
CA ILE A 261 -4.44 3.91 21.04
C ILE A 261 -3.98 2.47 20.82
N SER A 262 -4.92 1.58 20.59
CA SER A 262 -4.70 0.17 20.31
C SER A 262 -4.93 -0.16 18.83
N PRO A 263 -4.49 -1.33 18.34
CA PRO A 263 -4.86 -1.80 17.00
C PRO A 263 -6.38 -1.93 16.81
N GLU A 264 -7.10 -2.34 17.86
CA GLU A 264 -8.56 -2.42 17.83
C GLU A 264 -9.20 -1.05 17.64
N ASP A 265 -8.66 0.00 18.28
CA ASP A 265 -9.15 1.37 18.07
C ASP A 265 -8.92 1.82 16.61
N ILE A 266 -7.81 1.45 16.00
CA ILE A 266 -7.58 1.73 14.58
C ILE A 266 -8.62 1.01 13.72
N GLY A 267 -8.81 -0.30 13.90
CA GLY A 267 -9.72 -1.09 13.06
C GLY A 267 -11.19 -0.70 13.21
N TYR A 268 -11.65 -0.44 14.46
CA TYR A 268 -13.07 -0.24 14.73
C TYR A 268 -13.49 1.22 14.89
N ARG A 269 -12.56 2.15 15.13
CA ARG A 269 -12.89 3.55 15.42
C ARG A 269 -12.30 4.53 14.41
N ILE A 270 -11.13 4.22 13.83
CA ILE A 270 -10.47 5.09 12.83
C ILE A 270 -10.75 4.60 11.42
N GLY A 271 -10.59 3.31 11.14
CA GLY A 271 -10.84 2.73 9.82
C GLY A 271 -12.20 3.08 9.23
N PRO A 272 -13.31 2.99 10.00
CA PRO A 272 -14.63 3.38 9.50
C PRO A 272 -14.72 4.83 9.02
N TYR A 273 -14.00 5.78 9.64
CA TYR A 273 -13.98 7.16 9.15
C TYR A 273 -13.34 7.31 7.77
N LEU A 274 -12.32 6.52 7.47
CA LEU A 274 -11.68 6.55 6.15
C LEU A 274 -12.55 5.89 5.08
N CYS A 275 -13.27 4.82 5.43
CA CYS A 275 -14.25 4.19 4.54
C CYS A 275 -15.52 5.02 4.39
N LEU A 276 -15.99 5.70 5.46
CA LEU A 276 -17.21 6.52 5.47
C LEU A 276 -17.07 7.83 4.69
N LEU A 277 -15.89 8.41 4.62
CA LEU A 277 -15.65 9.59 3.77
C LEU A 277 -16.00 9.33 2.29
N TYR A 278 -15.93 8.06 1.88
CA TYR A 278 -16.32 7.66 0.53
C TYR A 278 -17.81 7.32 0.38
N THR A 279 -18.48 6.97 1.48
CA THR A 279 -19.92 6.63 1.47
C THR A 279 -20.80 7.84 1.79
N SER A 280 -20.26 8.93 2.35
CA SER A 280 -21.04 10.14 2.66
C SER A 280 -21.44 10.94 1.43
N ASP A 281 -20.68 10.88 0.34
CA ASP A 281 -21.08 11.47 -0.94
C ASP A 281 -22.28 10.74 -1.59
N ALA A 282 -22.59 9.52 -1.17
CA ALA A 282 -23.75 8.77 -1.62
C ALA A 282 -25.04 9.13 -0.85
N ALA A 283 -24.94 9.90 0.25
CA ALA A 283 -26.08 10.33 1.06
C ALA A 283 -26.65 11.69 0.61
N ASP A 284 -25.94 12.44 -0.24
CA ASP A 284 -26.35 13.75 -0.75
C ASP A 284 -26.93 13.72 -2.17
N ASP A 285 -27.15 12.52 -2.73
CA ASP A 285 -27.88 12.37 -3.99
C ASP A 285 -29.40 12.30 -3.69
N PRO A 286 -30.24 13.21 -4.24
CA PRO A 286 -31.67 13.34 -3.93
C PRO A 286 -32.52 12.19 -4.43
#